data_b7199babca253a06f63bff9899044adb
#
_entry.id   b7199babca253a06f63bff9899044adb
#
_cell.length_a   1.000
_cell.length_b   1.000
_cell.length_c   1.000
_cell.angle_alpha   90.00
_cell.angle_beta   90.00
_cell.angle_gamma   90.00
#
_symmetry.space_group_name_H-M   'P 1'
#
loop_
_entity.id
_entity.type
_entity.pdbx_description
1 polymer ?
#
loop_
_entity_poly.entity_id
_entity_poly.type
_entity_poly.pdbx_seq_one_letter_code
_entity_poly.pdbx_strand_id
1 'polypeptide(L)'
;MNLKTKMKGLFVRSNRNFGPLGKTLLLGLLMFSRKSQAQPVTTSFPTTPETPPALQPFANTEMDVFVPAGSVSQEQLAQPFRYNFLTLRPHPDYSFLYGDGILANPGEPANTTIQQISPGARLDIGDHWILDYTPTWTVYSSSLFQNTLDQSAALTGGTAYGSWVLGLSQSYTKSAVPQVETGTQTHQEIYATALNGAYTVNNKMSLDLAVSQTLYSAQQFQSYREWSTLNWLNYQFWPRFSVALGMGVGYDDVDSSPDMLFEQYQARARWRATDKISFQLHGGLEDRQFLSGGASDLINPIWGGEIQYQPFEVTQLSLNLERIVNVSYLQNQVNEGLSFSGDLNQRLLGKLFLDLSGGYQTTKYVASEGGLSVNRSDDYYYFNTRLSTKFLKRGTVAIFYQISEDSSTQSAYSFTSHQVGFEIGFAY
;
A
#
# COMPACT_ATOMS: atom_id res chain seq x y z
N MET A 1 30.72 -9.84 -11.83
CA MET A 1 31.03 -8.41 -11.90
C MET A 1 30.03 -7.68 -11.01
N ASN A 2 30.48 -7.07 -9.94
CA ASN A 2 29.69 -6.73 -8.77
C ASN A 2 28.78 -5.50 -9.04
N LEU A 3 27.50 -5.54 -8.67
CA LEU A 3 26.52 -4.45 -8.86
C LEU A 3 27.01 -3.11 -8.29
N LYS A 4 27.77 -3.14 -7.20
CA LYS A 4 28.43 -1.97 -6.61
C LYS A 4 29.43 -1.28 -7.55
N THR A 5 30.10 -2.04 -8.41
CA THR A 5 31.07 -1.48 -9.36
C THR A 5 30.39 -0.84 -10.57
N LYS A 6 29.25 -1.41 -11.02
CA LYS A 6 28.42 -0.81 -12.07
C LYS A 6 27.67 0.45 -11.59
N MET A 7 27.22 0.46 -10.34
CA MET A 7 26.65 1.68 -9.74
C MET A 7 27.69 2.79 -9.59
N LYS A 8 28.93 2.48 -9.18
CA LYS A 8 30.00 3.48 -9.18
C LYS A 8 30.27 4.04 -10.59
N GLY A 9 30.20 3.22 -11.62
CA GLY A 9 30.33 3.64 -13.00
C GLY A 9 29.20 4.56 -13.49
N LEU A 10 27.95 4.28 -13.09
CA LEU A 10 26.80 5.16 -13.37
C LEU A 10 26.90 6.50 -12.62
N PHE A 11 27.30 6.45 -11.35
CA PHE A 11 27.51 7.64 -10.53
C PHE A 11 28.69 8.49 -11.03
N VAL A 12 29.79 7.89 -11.48
CA VAL A 12 30.97 8.61 -11.95
C VAL A 12 30.75 9.29 -13.31
N ARG A 13 29.94 8.70 -14.20
CA ARG A 13 29.59 9.34 -15.49
C ARG A 13 28.47 10.40 -15.38
N SER A 14 27.58 10.29 -14.41
CA SER A 14 26.49 11.25 -14.18
C SER A 14 26.89 12.43 -13.28
N ASN A 15 28.09 12.41 -12.70
CA ASN A 15 28.46 13.25 -11.55
C ASN A 15 28.65 14.74 -11.87
N ARG A 16 28.46 15.17 -13.11
CA ARG A 16 28.62 16.60 -13.44
C ARG A 16 27.37 17.46 -13.28
N ASN A 17 26.17 16.86 -13.16
CA ASN A 17 24.91 17.64 -13.20
C ASN A 17 23.85 17.32 -12.13
N PHE A 18 24.06 16.33 -11.27
CA PHE A 18 23.11 16.05 -10.20
C PHE A 18 23.58 16.66 -8.87
N GLY A 19 22.84 17.66 -8.40
CA GLY A 19 22.96 18.13 -7.02
C GLY A 19 22.54 17.02 -6.02
N PRO A 20 22.74 17.25 -4.71
CA PRO A 20 22.43 16.27 -3.67
C PRO A 20 20.97 15.75 -3.76
N LEU A 21 20.01 16.56 -4.20
CA LEU A 21 18.62 16.14 -4.45
C LEU A 21 18.50 15.08 -5.56
N GLY A 22 19.21 15.23 -6.69
CA GLY A 22 19.14 14.27 -7.79
C GLY A 22 19.68 12.90 -7.40
N LYS A 23 20.65 12.85 -6.48
CA LYS A 23 21.21 11.58 -5.97
C LYS A 23 20.22 10.89 -5.01
N THR A 24 19.50 11.64 -4.20
CA THR A 24 18.49 11.14 -3.28
C THR A 24 17.27 10.62 -4.05
N LEU A 25 16.83 11.32 -5.08
CA LEU A 25 15.74 10.91 -5.97
C LEU A 25 16.09 9.64 -6.77
N LEU A 26 17.31 9.56 -7.30
CA LEU A 26 17.79 8.37 -8.02
C LEU A 26 17.90 7.16 -7.09
N LEU A 27 18.35 7.38 -5.84
CA LEU A 27 18.35 6.34 -4.80
C LEU A 27 16.93 5.93 -4.41
N GLY A 28 15.99 6.87 -4.33
CA GLY A 28 14.58 6.61 -4.08
C GLY A 28 13.96 5.71 -5.15
N LEU A 29 14.15 6.02 -6.43
CA LEU A 29 13.62 5.23 -7.54
C LEU A 29 14.32 3.86 -7.68
N LEU A 30 15.61 3.79 -7.43
CA LEU A 30 16.36 2.53 -7.38
C LEU A 30 15.96 1.68 -6.16
N MET A 31 15.51 2.31 -5.06
CA MET A 31 14.97 1.59 -3.91
C MET A 31 13.53 1.13 -4.11
N PHE A 32 12.71 1.81 -4.91
CA PHE A 32 11.41 1.28 -5.36
C PHE A 32 11.59 -0.03 -6.13
N SER A 33 12.60 -0.12 -7.00
CA SER A 33 12.95 -1.37 -7.66
C SER A 33 13.47 -2.46 -6.71
N ARG A 34 13.86 -2.10 -5.47
CA ARG A 34 14.30 -3.05 -4.44
C ARG A 34 13.21 -3.45 -3.45
N LYS A 35 12.09 -2.71 -3.36
CA LYS A 35 11.00 -2.98 -2.43
C LYS A 35 10.03 -4.07 -2.84
N SER A 36 10.07 -4.54 -4.08
CA SER A 36 9.44 -5.81 -4.41
C SER A 36 10.35 -7.01 -4.03
N GLN A 37 11.17 -6.91 -3.01
CA GLN A 37 11.50 -8.12 -2.28
C GLN A 37 10.18 -8.58 -1.70
N ALA A 38 9.81 -9.82 -2.06
CA ALA A 38 8.68 -10.50 -1.49
C ALA A 38 8.61 -10.13 0.00
N GLN A 39 7.77 -9.15 0.32
CA GLN A 39 7.20 -9.19 1.64
C GLN A 39 6.70 -10.61 1.73
N PRO A 40 6.98 -11.36 2.78
CA PRO A 40 6.17 -12.53 3.04
C PRO A 40 4.77 -12.00 2.80
N VAL A 41 4.04 -12.65 1.87
CA VAL A 41 2.64 -12.35 1.70
C VAL A 41 2.10 -12.56 3.09
N THR A 42 2.05 -11.46 3.85
CA THR A 42 1.21 -11.46 5.00
C THR A 42 -0.12 -11.70 4.34
N THR A 43 -0.67 -12.87 4.53
CA THR A 43 -2.06 -13.15 4.29
C THR A 43 -2.79 -12.23 5.25
N SER A 44 -2.66 -10.96 4.99
CA SER A 44 -3.55 -9.99 5.54
C SER A 44 -4.85 -10.26 4.81
N PHE A 45 -5.70 -11.06 5.43
CA PHE A 45 -7.10 -10.74 5.25
C PHE A 45 -7.16 -9.22 5.35
N PRO A 46 -7.79 -8.54 4.41
CA PRO A 46 -7.93 -7.10 4.51
C PRO A 46 -8.67 -6.83 5.82
N THR A 47 -7.90 -6.58 6.81
CA THR A 47 -8.31 -6.17 8.15
C THR A 47 -8.45 -4.68 8.20
N THR A 48 -7.90 -4.03 7.19
CA THR A 48 -8.19 -2.64 6.86
C THR A 48 -9.09 -2.63 5.64
N PRO A 49 -10.13 -1.79 5.61
CA PRO A 49 -10.79 -1.45 4.36
C PRO A 49 -9.69 -1.09 3.37
N GLU A 50 -9.58 -1.85 2.29
CA GLU A 50 -8.62 -1.53 1.26
C GLU A 50 -8.97 -0.16 0.74
N THR A 51 -8.21 0.83 1.16
CA THR A 51 -8.18 2.11 0.46
C THR A 51 -7.76 1.77 -0.95
N PRO A 52 -8.55 2.08 -1.98
CA PRO A 52 -8.17 1.84 -3.36
C PRO A 52 -6.75 2.34 -3.57
N PRO A 53 -5.85 1.56 -4.22
CA PRO A 53 -4.44 1.92 -4.36
C PRO A 53 -4.21 3.30 -4.98
N ALA A 54 -5.19 3.83 -5.70
CA ALA A 54 -5.14 5.15 -6.35
C ALA A 54 -5.15 6.33 -5.39
N LEU A 55 -5.69 6.16 -4.19
CA LEU A 55 -5.82 7.25 -3.23
C LEU A 55 -4.71 7.29 -2.18
N GLN A 56 -3.78 6.36 -2.22
CA GLN A 56 -2.53 6.57 -1.51
C GLN A 56 -1.81 7.74 -2.21
N PRO A 57 -1.72 8.92 -1.57
CA PRO A 57 -0.91 9.98 -2.15
C PRO A 57 0.47 9.40 -2.41
N PHE A 58 1.04 9.66 -3.60
CA PHE A 58 2.40 9.26 -3.96
C PHE A 58 3.46 9.90 -3.04
N ALA A 59 3.07 10.17 -1.80
CA ALA A 59 3.86 10.80 -0.77
C ALA A 59 5.11 10.01 -0.39
N ASN A 60 5.20 8.74 -0.79
CA ASN A 60 6.26 7.85 -0.33
C ASN A 60 7.48 7.83 -1.25
N THR A 61 7.57 8.72 -2.25
CA THR A 61 8.66 8.67 -3.23
C THR A 61 10.01 9.13 -2.70
N GLU A 62 10.08 9.77 -1.53
CA GLU A 62 11.33 10.42 -1.11
C GLU A 62 11.75 10.25 0.36
N MET A 63 11.00 9.54 1.17
CA MET A 63 11.61 9.20 2.46
C MET A 63 12.65 8.10 2.25
N ASP A 64 13.86 8.30 2.77
CA ASP A 64 14.81 7.22 2.96
C ASP A 64 14.07 6.10 3.66
N VAL A 65 13.63 5.14 2.88
CA VAL A 65 12.94 3.99 3.38
C VAL A 65 13.93 3.26 4.24
N PHE A 66 13.72 3.32 5.53
CA PHE A 66 14.41 2.43 6.44
C PHE A 66 14.17 1.00 5.94
N VAL A 67 15.23 0.36 5.51
CA VAL A 67 15.20 -1.05 5.15
C VAL A 67 14.78 -1.80 6.41
N PRO A 68 13.68 -2.57 6.41
CA PRO A 68 13.27 -3.31 7.60
C PRO A 68 14.46 -4.05 8.21
N ALA A 69 14.58 -4.03 9.53
CA ALA A 69 15.69 -4.65 10.27
C ALA A 69 15.87 -6.16 10.01
N GLY A 70 15.02 -6.75 9.19
CA GLY A 70 15.06 -8.13 8.71
C GLY A 70 15.49 -8.31 7.27
N SER A 71 15.75 -7.24 6.50
CA SER A 71 16.23 -7.41 5.13
C SER A 71 17.59 -8.08 5.13
N VAL A 72 17.65 -9.25 4.52
CA VAL A 72 18.90 -9.97 4.31
C VAL A 72 19.79 -9.12 3.42
N SER A 73 21.03 -8.87 3.85
CA SER A 73 22.06 -8.35 2.95
C SER A 73 22.13 -9.26 1.71
N GLN A 74 22.05 -8.68 0.53
CA GLN A 74 22.02 -9.40 -0.76
C GLN A 74 23.17 -10.41 -0.97
N GLU A 75 24.18 -10.40 -0.11
CA GLU A 75 25.38 -11.25 -0.23
C GLU A 75 25.15 -12.72 0.17
N GLN A 76 24.01 -13.07 0.76
CA GLN A 76 23.74 -14.45 1.24
C GLN A 76 22.66 -15.20 0.46
N LEU A 77 22.00 -14.59 -0.50
CA LEU A 77 21.08 -15.27 -1.39
C LEU A 77 21.88 -16.08 -2.41
N ALA A 78 21.59 -17.36 -2.55
CA ALA A 78 22.19 -18.15 -3.63
C ALA A 78 21.85 -17.52 -4.97
N GLN A 79 22.66 -17.83 -5.97
CA GLN A 79 22.49 -17.21 -7.29
C GLN A 79 21.09 -17.51 -7.83
N PRO A 80 20.30 -16.47 -8.17
CA PRO A 80 18.98 -16.66 -8.76
C PRO A 80 19.12 -17.33 -10.15
N PHE A 81 18.04 -17.87 -10.66
CA PHE A 81 18.03 -18.38 -12.03
C PHE A 81 18.23 -17.23 -13.00
N ARG A 82 19.40 -17.19 -13.62
CA ARG A 82 19.80 -16.09 -14.49
C ARG A 82 19.94 -16.55 -15.92
N TYR A 83 19.20 -15.89 -16.82
CA TYR A 83 19.35 -16.08 -18.25
C TYR A 83 19.49 -14.72 -18.94
N ASN A 84 20.70 -14.41 -19.39
CA ASN A 84 21.05 -13.14 -20.02
C ASN A 84 20.68 -11.94 -19.13
N PHE A 85 19.73 -11.07 -19.55
CA PHE A 85 19.25 -9.92 -18.81
C PHE A 85 18.08 -10.24 -17.86
N LEU A 86 17.60 -11.47 -17.83
CA LEU A 86 16.51 -11.93 -16.99
C LEU A 86 17.04 -12.63 -15.73
N THR A 87 16.43 -12.33 -14.59
CA THR A 87 16.74 -13.00 -13.32
C THR A 87 15.44 -13.40 -12.65
N LEU A 88 15.19 -14.71 -12.56
CA LEU A 88 13.99 -15.27 -11.94
C LEU A 88 14.25 -15.63 -10.48
N ARG A 89 13.36 -15.19 -9.60
CA ARG A 89 13.38 -15.43 -8.14
C ARG A 89 12.04 -16.02 -7.69
N PRO A 90 11.89 -17.32 -7.61
CA PRO A 90 10.70 -17.94 -7.02
C PRO A 90 10.59 -17.59 -5.53
N HIS A 91 9.35 -17.38 -5.07
CA HIS A 91 9.04 -17.11 -3.66
C HIS A 91 7.70 -17.78 -3.28
N PRO A 92 7.66 -19.12 -3.21
CA PRO A 92 6.47 -19.81 -2.76
C PRO A 92 6.22 -19.58 -1.27
N ASP A 93 4.95 -19.46 -0.92
CA ASP A 93 4.46 -19.33 0.43
C ASP A 93 3.26 -20.26 0.69
N TYR A 94 3.17 -20.76 1.91
CA TYR A 94 2.03 -21.50 2.42
C TYR A 94 1.61 -20.92 3.76
N SER A 95 0.32 -20.68 3.93
CA SER A 95 -0.24 -20.31 5.22
C SER A 95 -1.43 -21.17 5.60
N PHE A 96 -1.57 -21.37 6.90
CA PHE A 96 -2.73 -21.98 7.53
C PHE A 96 -3.18 -21.08 8.67
N LEU A 97 -4.47 -20.83 8.72
CA LEU A 97 -5.06 -20.12 9.85
C LEU A 97 -6.42 -20.72 10.24
N TYR A 98 -6.73 -20.61 11.52
CA TYR A 98 -8.06 -20.78 12.06
C TYR A 98 -8.62 -19.39 12.41
N GLY A 99 -9.80 -19.08 11.91
CA GLY A 99 -10.51 -17.84 12.18
C GLY A 99 -11.85 -18.11 12.85
N ASP A 100 -12.09 -17.37 13.92
CA ASP A 100 -13.36 -17.29 14.64
C ASP A 100 -13.98 -15.93 14.39
N GLY A 101 -15.28 -15.88 14.11
CA GLY A 101 -16.02 -14.64 13.90
C GLY A 101 -15.73 -13.93 12.56
N ILE A 102 -15.26 -14.64 11.52
CA ILE A 102 -15.10 -14.05 10.20
C ILE A 102 -16.47 -13.78 9.57
N LEU A 103 -16.69 -12.56 9.08
CA LEU A 103 -17.96 -12.15 8.53
C LEU A 103 -18.19 -12.80 7.16
N ALA A 104 -19.13 -13.75 7.10
CA ALA A 104 -19.48 -14.47 5.88
C ALA A 104 -20.57 -13.73 5.09
N ASN A 105 -21.56 -13.18 5.80
CA ASN A 105 -22.59 -12.29 5.31
C ASN A 105 -22.92 -11.28 6.42
N PRO A 106 -23.57 -10.15 6.12
CA PRO A 106 -23.97 -9.19 7.12
C PRO A 106 -24.79 -9.85 8.25
N GLY A 107 -24.28 -9.77 9.48
CA GLY A 107 -24.87 -10.39 10.66
C GLY A 107 -24.63 -11.89 10.85
N GLU A 108 -23.82 -12.53 10.00
CA GLU A 108 -23.53 -13.96 10.05
C GLU A 108 -22.00 -14.22 10.18
N PRO A 109 -21.38 -13.97 11.34
CA PRO A 109 -20.00 -14.34 11.57
C PRO A 109 -19.85 -15.87 11.61
N ALA A 110 -18.78 -16.38 11.03
CA ALA A 110 -18.54 -17.81 10.91
C ALA A 110 -17.12 -18.19 11.31
N ASN A 111 -16.98 -19.42 11.78
CA ASN A 111 -15.68 -20.02 12.08
C ASN A 111 -15.21 -20.85 10.87
N THR A 112 -13.97 -20.70 10.50
CA THR A 112 -13.42 -21.44 9.38
C THR A 112 -11.90 -21.64 9.53
N THR A 113 -11.38 -22.73 9.00
CA THR A 113 -9.96 -22.83 8.70
C THR A 113 -9.71 -22.36 7.28
N ILE A 114 -8.61 -21.72 7.05
CA ILE A 114 -8.21 -21.18 5.76
C ILE A 114 -6.81 -21.65 5.44
N GLN A 115 -6.65 -22.22 4.27
CA GLN A 115 -5.36 -22.64 3.74
C GLN A 115 -5.07 -21.86 2.47
N GLN A 116 -3.86 -21.32 2.37
CA GLN A 116 -3.43 -20.59 1.19
C GLN A 116 -2.11 -21.14 0.67
N ILE A 117 -2.02 -21.29 -0.63
CA ILE A 117 -0.83 -21.72 -1.35
C ILE A 117 -0.53 -20.66 -2.41
N SER A 118 0.62 -20.02 -2.30
CA SER A 118 1.02 -18.88 -3.14
C SER A 118 2.37 -19.13 -3.81
N PRO A 119 2.42 -19.81 -4.99
CA PRO A 119 3.68 -20.01 -5.72
C PRO A 119 4.06 -18.74 -6.48
N GLY A 120 4.57 -17.74 -5.78
CA GLY A 120 4.99 -16.49 -6.37
C GLY A 120 6.32 -16.58 -7.12
N ALA A 121 6.50 -15.69 -8.09
CA ALA A 121 7.73 -15.55 -8.85
C ALA A 121 7.97 -14.09 -9.25
N ARG A 122 9.18 -13.61 -8.95
CA ARG A 122 9.67 -12.31 -9.35
C ARG A 122 10.65 -12.45 -10.51
N LEU A 123 10.48 -11.65 -11.54
CA LEU A 123 11.36 -11.54 -12.69
C LEU A 123 12.00 -10.15 -12.73
N ASP A 124 13.32 -10.08 -12.50
CA ASP A 124 14.09 -8.87 -12.74
C ASP A 124 14.48 -8.81 -14.21
N ILE A 125 14.07 -7.77 -14.94
CA ILE A 125 14.27 -7.59 -16.37
C ILE A 125 15.32 -6.48 -16.59
N GLY A 126 16.52 -6.84 -16.87
CA GLY A 126 17.65 -5.92 -16.91
C GLY A 126 17.91 -5.29 -15.55
N ASP A 127 18.24 -3.99 -15.56
CA ASP A 127 18.61 -3.24 -14.35
C ASP A 127 17.46 -2.29 -13.89
N HIS A 128 16.35 -2.25 -14.61
CA HIS A 128 15.33 -1.18 -14.45
C HIS A 128 13.91 -1.68 -14.22
N TRP A 129 13.59 -2.92 -14.57
CA TRP A 129 12.22 -3.42 -14.51
C TRP A 129 12.10 -4.66 -13.65
N ILE A 130 11.01 -4.73 -12.92
CA ILE A 130 10.66 -5.85 -12.06
C ILE A 130 9.23 -6.21 -12.36
N LEU A 131 8.99 -7.49 -12.64
CA LEU A 131 7.67 -8.09 -12.70
C LEU A 131 7.56 -9.12 -11.59
N ASP A 132 6.56 -8.98 -10.74
CA ASP A 132 6.20 -9.96 -9.73
C ASP A 132 4.82 -10.53 -10.04
N TYR A 133 4.66 -11.85 -9.94
CA TYR A 133 3.37 -12.50 -10.11
C TYR A 133 3.17 -13.56 -9.03
N THR A 134 2.06 -13.44 -8.31
CA THR A 134 1.71 -14.32 -7.20
C THR A 134 0.25 -14.75 -7.29
N PRO A 135 -0.03 -15.94 -7.86
CA PRO A 135 -1.33 -16.57 -7.71
C PRO A 135 -1.45 -17.18 -6.31
N THR A 136 -2.65 -17.12 -5.72
CA THR A 136 -2.93 -17.68 -4.39
C THR A 136 -4.21 -18.52 -4.42
N TRP A 137 -4.09 -19.80 -4.17
CA TRP A 137 -5.25 -20.67 -3.95
C TRP A 137 -5.65 -20.60 -2.49
N THR A 138 -6.89 -20.18 -2.23
CA THR A 138 -7.47 -20.09 -0.89
C THR A 138 -8.57 -21.13 -0.74
N VAL A 139 -8.46 -21.98 0.27
CA VAL A 139 -9.42 -23.05 0.59
C VAL A 139 -9.99 -22.82 1.97
N TYR A 140 -11.30 -22.71 2.06
CA TYR A 140 -12.06 -22.55 3.28
C TYR A 140 -12.69 -23.88 3.72
N SER A 141 -12.70 -24.16 5.02
CA SER A 141 -13.38 -25.35 5.56
C SER A 141 -14.89 -25.16 5.70
N SER A 142 -15.34 -23.93 5.88
CA SER A 142 -16.77 -23.61 5.98
C SER A 142 -17.37 -23.39 4.59
N SER A 143 -18.53 -24.00 4.32
CA SER A 143 -19.27 -23.84 3.08
C SER A 143 -19.91 -22.46 2.89
N LEU A 144 -19.85 -21.62 3.88
CA LEU A 144 -20.31 -20.21 3.80
C LEU A 144 -19.35 -19.35 2.96
N PHE A 145 -18.10 -19.81 2.77
CA PHE A 145 -17.09 -19.14 1.94
C PHE A 145 -16.80 -19.94 0.70
N GLN A 146 -16.56 -19.27 -0.40
CA GLN A 146 -16.13 -19.89 -1.64
C GLN A 146 -14.60 -20.04 -1.66
N ASN A 147 -14.12 -21.19 -2.15
CA ASN A 147 -12.70 -21.33 -2.45
C ASN A 147 -12.34 -20.44 -3.63
N THR A 148 -11.17 -19.80 -3.59
CA THR A 148 -10.78 -18.79 -4.57
C THR A 148 -9.42 -19.07 -5.18
N LEU A 149 -9.22 -18.51 -6.38
CA LEU A 149 -7.90 -18.29 -6.96
C LEU A 149 -7.71 -16.79 -7.10
N ASP A 150 -7.01 -16.23 -6.15
CA ASP A 150 -6.63 -14.84 -6.16
C ASP A 150 -5.35 -14.66 -7.00
N GLN A 151 -5.16 -13.48 -7.58
CA GLN A 151 -4.00 -13.21 -8.43
C GLN A 151 -3.47 -11.81 -8.13
N SER A 152 -2.16 -11.71 -7.98
CA SER A 152 -1.48 -10.44 -7.88
C SER A 152 -0.36 -10.39 -8.91
N ALA A 153 -0.33 -9.32 -9.70
CA ALA A 153 0.76 -9.04 -10.62
C ALA A 153 1.18 -7.59 -10.46
N ALA A 154 2.48 -7.33 -10.39
CA ALA A 154 3.02 -5.98 -10.30
C ALA A 154 4.23 -5.82 -11.23
N LEU A 155 4.15 -4.85 -12.12
CA LEU A 155 5.25 -4.41 -12.97
C LEU A 155 5.71 -3.04 -12.50
N THR A 156 6.97 -2.91 -12.11
CA THR A 156 7.55 -1.62 -11.73
C THR A 156 8.86 -1.38 -12.46
N GLY A 157 9.09 -0.15 -12.83
CA GLY A 157 10.36 0.22 -13.46
C GLY A 157 10.54 1.72 -13.53
N GLY A 158 11.76 2.13 -13.88
CA GLY A 158 12.06 3.53 -13.99
C GLY A 158 13.40 3.81 -14.66
N THR A 159 13.59 5.04 -15.07
CA THR A 159 14.82 5.51 -15.71
C THR A 159 15.11 6.94 -15.32
N ALA A 160 16.37 7.34 -15.44
CA ALA A 160 16.81 8.72 -15.26
C ALA A 160 17.37 9.26 -16.57
N TYR A 161 16.91 10.45 -16.96
CA TYR A 161 17.40 11.15 -18.15
C TYR A 161 17.57 12.65 -17.85
N GLY A 162 18.83 13.10 -17.89
CA GLY A 162 19.16 14.49 -17.52
C GLY A 162 18.73 14.83 -16.09
N SER A 163 17.86 15.83 -15.96
CA SER A 163 17.28 16.24 -14.67
C SER A 163 15.97 15.53 -14.33
N TRP A 164 15.52 14.60 -15.16
CA TRP A 164 14.31 13.83 -14.97
C TRP A 164 14.60 12.46 -14.36
N VAL A 165 13.74 12.05 -13.45
CA VAL A 165 13.62 10.67 -13.00
C VAL A 165 12.19 10.24 -13.29
N LEU A 166 12.02 9.20 -14.09
CA LEU A 166 10.72 8.71 -14.56
C LEU A 166 10.47 7.31 -14.02
N GLY A 167 9.25 7.05 -13.56
CA GLY A 167 8.82 5.77 -13.06
C GLY A 167 7.46 5.36 -13.63
N LEU A 168 7.29 4.06 -13.80
CA LEU A 168 6.02 3.40 -14.12
C LEU A 168 5.77 2.31 -13.10
N SER A 169 4.55 2.27 -12.58
CA SER A 169 4.04 1.11 -11.88
C SER A 169 2.70 0.69 -12.49
N GLN A 170 2.53 -0.62 -12.65
CA GLN A 170 1.29 -1.24 -13.09
C GLN A 170 1.02 -2.41 -12.15
N SER A 171 -0.15 -2.43 -11.52
CA SER A 171 -0.57 -3.58 -10.73
C SER A 171 -1.90 -4.14 -11.24
N TYR A 172 -2.08 -5.43 -11.04
CA TYR A 172 -3.32 -6.16 -11.22
C TYR A 172 -3.55 -7.01 -9.98
N THR A 173 -4.71 -6.87 -9.37
CA THR A 173 -5.14 -7.69 -8.25
C THR A 173 -6.52 -8.22 -8.52
N LYS A 174 -6.66 -9.55 -8.44
CA LYS A 174 -7.94 -10.24 -8.40
C LYS A 174 -8.03 -10.94 -7.06
N SER A 175 -9.06 -10.65 -6.30
CA SER A 175 -9.26 -11.23 -4.98
C SER A 175 -10.72 -11.49 -4.68
N ALA A 176 -10.96 -12.40 -3.76
CA ALA A 176 -12.30 -12.70 -3.27
C ALA A 176 -12.23 -12.99 -1.77
N VAL A 177 -12.18 -11.93 -0.99
CA VAL A 177 -12.00 -11.98 0.47
C VAL A 177 -13.17 -11.29 1.17
N PRO A 178 -13.47 -11.64 2.42
CA PRO A 178 -14.42 -10.91 3.23
C PRO A 178 -14.02 -9.45 3.38
N GLN A 179 -14.92 -8.53 3.03
CA GLN A 179 -14.71 -7.08 3.12
C GLN A 179 -15.52 -6.51 4.29
N VAL A 180 -14.90 -5.64 5.10
CA VAL A 180 -15.57 -5.00 6.24
C VAL A 180 -16.78 -4.17 5.78
N GLU A 181 -16.60 -3.38 4.72
CA GLU A 181 -17.64 -2.48 4.22
C GLU A 181 -18.87 -3.21 3.69
N THR A 182 -18.65 -4.30 2.95
CA THR A 182 -19.75 -5.08 2.34
C THR A 182 -20.30 -6.15 3.27
N GLY A 183 -19.53 -6.53 4.28
CA GLY A 183 -19.87 -7.60 5.22
C GLY A 183 -19.87 -9.00 4.62
N THR A 184 -19.30 -9.18 3.41
CA THR A 184 -19.32 -10.46 2.68
C THR A 184 -18.06 -10.69 1.88
N GLN A 185 -17.86 -11.94 1.46
CA GLN A 185 -16.79 -12.28 0.53
C GLN A 185 -17.06 -11.62 -0.83
N THR A 186 -16.24 -10.64 -1.18
CA THR A 186 -16.43 -9.80 -2.36
C THR A 186 -15.40 -10.14 -3.43
N HIS A 187 -15.88 -10.58 -4.61
CA HIS A 187 -15.04 -10.78 -5.78
C HIS A 187 -14.72 -9.43 -6.42
N GLN A 188 -13.45 -9.11 -6.50
CA GLN A 188 -12.99 -7.83 -7.05
C GLN A 188 -11.78 -8.00 -7.97
N GLU A 189 -11.70 -7.11 -8.95
CA GLU A 189 -10.54 -6.98 -9.83
C GLU A 189 -10.12 -5.51 -9.88
N ILE A 190 -8.84 -5.27 -9.64
CA ILE A 190 -8.26 -3.92 -9.59
C ILE A 190 -7.09 -3.86 -10.56
N TYR A 191 -7.12 -2.89 -11.48
CA TYR A 191 -5.98 -2.50 -12.29
C TYR A 191 -5.56 -1.11 -11.86
N ALA A 192 -4.33 -0.93 -11.41
CA ALA A 192 -3.80 0.39 -11.07
C ALA A 192 -2.54 0.68 -11.87
N THR A 193 -2.53 1.80 -12.54
CA THR A 193 -1.41 2.32 -13.33
C THR A 193 -0.97 3.65 -12.75
N ALA A 194 0.33 3.84 -12.52
CA ALA A 194 0.87 5.12 -12.13
C ALA A 194 2.12 5.47 -12.94
N LEU A 195 2.14 6.68 -13.47
CA LEU A 195 3.28 7.31 -14.11
C LEU A 195 3.77 8.44 -13.22
N ASN A 196 5.05 8.41 -12.87
CA ASN A 196 5.68 9.39 -12.01
C ASN A 196 6.86 10.05 -12.72
N GLY A 197 7.00 11.36 -12.56
CA GLY A 197 8.12 12.11 -13.06
C GLY A 197 8.62 13.09 -12.01
N ALA A 198 9.91 13.06 -11.69
CA ALA A 198 10.52 14.05 -10.85
C ALA A 198 11.53 14.87 -11.66
N TYR A 199 11.40 16.19 -11.63
CA TYR A 199 12.29 17.12 -12.32
C TYR A 199 13.06 17.97 -11.31
N THR A 200 14.38 17.90 -11.35
CA THR A 200 15.24 18.74 -10.51
C THR A 200 15.45 20.09 -11.18
N VAL A 201 14.80 21.14 -10.68
CA VAL A 201 14.94 22.52 -11.18
C VAL A 201 16.29 23.09 -10.77
N ASN A 202 16.66 22.94 -9.49
CA ASN A 202 17.95 23.34 -8.94
C ASN A 202 18.20 22.61 -7.61
N ASN A 203 19.27 22.97 -6.90
CA ASN A 203 19.68 22.30 -5.65
C ASN A 203 18.65 22.40 -4.50
N LYS A 204 17.62 23.24 -4.62
CA LYS A 204 16.61 23.46 -3.58
C LYS A 204 15.18 23.22 -4.07
N MET A 205 14.96 23.14 -5.37
CA MET A 205 13.62 23.02 -5.96
C MET A 205 13.51 21.80 -6.84
N SER A 206 12.45 21.04 -6.67
CA SER A 206 12.04 19.96 -7.56
C SER A 206 10.55 20.01 -7.83
N LEU A 207 10.15 19.46 -8.97
CA LEU A 207 8.78 19.28 -9.39
C LEU A 207 8.51 17.79 -9.49
N ASP A 208 7.53 17.30 -8.74
CA ASP A 208 7.06 15.91 -8.85
C ASP A 208 5.72 15.93 -9.60
N LEU A 209 5.64 15.14 -10.65
CA LEU A 209 4.44 14.97 -11.48
C LEU A 209 3.97 13.52 -11.33
N ALA A 210 2.67 13.34 -11.13
CA ALA A 210 2.08 12.02 -11.06
C ALA A 210 0.75 11.98 -11.81
N VAL A 211 0.53 10.91 -12.56
CA VAL A 211 -0.75 10.57 -13.19
C VAL A 211 -1.07 9.14 -12.82
N SER A 212 -2.27 8.89 -12.34
CA SER A 212 -2.75 7.57 -11.96
C SER A 212 -4.07 7.24 -12.60
N GLN A 213 -4.27 5.95 -12.82
CA GLN A 213 -5.53 5.36 -13.26
C GLN A 213 -5.80 4.14 -12.38
N THR A 214 -7.02 4.03 -11.86
CA THR A 214 -7.54 2.83 -11.21
C THR A 214 -8.81 2.39 -11.90
N LEU A 215 -8.83 1.13 -12.31
CA LEU A 215 -10.04 0.46 -12.79
C LEU A 215 -10.41 -0.57 -11.73
N TYR A 216 -11.52 -0.33 -11.07
CA TYR A 216 -12.04 -1.19 -10.01
C TYR A 216 -13.34 -1.84 -10.49
N SER A 217 -13.41 -3.17 -10.41
CA SER A 217 -14.61 -3.94 -10.72
C SER A 217 -14.93 -4.87 -9.56
N ALA A 218 -16.15 -4.81 -9.05
CA ALA A 218 -16.64 -5.67 -7.98
C ALA A 218 -17.91 -6.40 -8.42
N GLN A 219 -17.96 -7.69 -8.14
CA GLN A 219 -19.16 -8.48 -8.39
C GLN A 219 -20.23 -8.12 -7.34
N GLN A 220 -21.44 -7.73 -7.79
CA GLN A 220 -22.58 -7.35 -6.96
C GLN A 220 -22.47 -6.00 -6.23
N PHE A 221 -21.35 -5.30 -6.37
CA PHE A 221 -21.12 -4.00 -5.76
C PHE A 221 -20.76 -2.97 -6.83
N GLN A 222 -20.61 -1.72 -6.40
CA GLN A 222 -20.27 -0.62 -7.29
C GLN A 222 -18.88 -0.80 -7.88
N SER A 223 -18.78 -0.64 -9.21
CA SER A 223 -17.53 -0.56 -9.93
C SER A 223 -17.24 0.89 -10.32
N TYR A 224 -15.98 1.25 -10.46
CA TYR A 224 -15.60 2.60 -10.87
C TYR A 224 -14.27 2.62 -11.63
N ARG A 225 -14.06 3.73 -12.34
CA ARG A 225 -12.80 4.05 -13.01
C ARG A 225 -12.37 5.43 -12.56
N GLU A 226 -11.19 5.53 -12.00
CA GLU A 226 -10.61 6.79 -11.55
C GLU A 226 -9.42 7.16 -12.40
N TRP A 227 -9.34 8.41 -12.78
CA TRP A 227 -8.14 9.05 -13.32
C TRP A 227 -7.81 10.23 -12.45
N SER A 228 -6.57 10.29 -11.97
CA SER A 228 -6.17 11.39 -11.10
C SER A 228 -4.74 11.83 -11.37
N THR A 229 -4.45 13.07 -10.98
CA THR A 229 -3.12 13.65 -10.97
C THR A 229 -2.93 14.42 -9.68
N LEU A 230 -1.73 14.32 -9.09
CA LEU A 230 -1.33 15.12 -7.94
C LEU A 230 0.12 15.53 -8.13
N ASN A 231 0.34 16.82 -8.32
CA ASN A 231 1.64 17.39 -8.67
C ASN A 231 2.15 18.25 -7.53
N TRP A 232 3.44 18.17 -7.24
CA TRP A 232 4.05 18.85 -6.11
C TRP A 232 5.20 19.74 -6.56
N LEU A 233 5.22 20.98 -6.06
CA LEU A 233 6.37 21.85 -6.12
C LEU A 233 7.07 21.80 -4.75
N ASN A 234 8.24 21.18 -4.71
CA ASN A 234 9.04 21.00 -3.50
C ASN A 234 10.07 22.12 -3.36
N TYR A 235 10.27 22.57 -2.12
CA TYR A 235 11.32 23.50 -1.76
C TYR A 235 12.06 23.04 -0.51
N GLN A 236 13.38 22.91 -0.61
CA GLN A 236 14.25 22.53 0.50
C GLN A 236 14.79 23.76 1.23
N PHE A 237 14.23 24.08 2.40
CA PHE A 237 14.70 25.18 3.23
C PHE A 237 16.06 24.89 3.84
N TRP A 238 16.19 23.73 4.50
CA TRP A 238 17.42 23.22 5.12
C TRP A 238 17.70 21.80 4.64
N PRO A 239 18.91 21.29 4.83
CA PRO A 239 19.26 19.92 4.41
C PRO A 239 18.36 18.81 4.99
N ARG A 240 17.67 19.09 6.10
CA ARG A 240 16.79 18.13 6.80
C ARG A 240 15.32 18.56 6.83
N PHE A 241 14.97 19.66 6.17
CA PHE A 241 13.60 20.17 6.17
C PHE A 241 13.19 20.67 4.80
N SER A 242 12.08 20.15 4.29
CA SER A 242 11.48 20.59 3.04
C SER A 242 9.98 20.82 3.20
N VAL A 243 9.44 21.68 2.35
CA VAL A 243 8.00 21.88 2.19
C VAL A 243 7.62 21.71 0.73
N ALA A 244 6.36 21.40 0.48
CA ALA A 244 5.84 21.33 -0.87
C ALA A 244 4.41 21.88 -0.92
N LEU A 245 4.05 22.43 -2.06
CA LEU A 245 2.67 22.75 -2.41
C LEU A 245 2.22 21.79 -3.49
N GLY A 246 1.05 21.20 -3.31
CA GLY A 246 0.46 20.19 -4.18
C GLY A 246 -0.86 20.66 -4.75
N MET A 247 -1.09 20.30 -6.01
CA MET A 247 -2.36 20.50 -6.70
C MET A 247 -2.69 19.24 -7.49
N GLY A 248 -3.92 18.77 -7.35
CA GLY A 248 -4.43 17.59 -8.02
C GLY A 248 -5.83 17.78 -8.57
N VAL A 249 -6.17 16.96 -9.54
CA VAL A 249 -7.52 16.81 -10.06
C VAL A 249 -7.75 15.35 -10.39
N GLY A 250 -8.97 14.86 -10.15
CA GLY A 250 -9.36 13.51 -10.52
C GLY A 250 -10.81 13.44 -10.96
N TYR A 251 -11.10 12.40 -11.70
CA TYR A 251 -12.42 12.08 -12.22
C TYR A 251 -12.74 10.62 -11.96
N ASP A 252 -13.88 10.38 -11.33
CA ASP A 252 -14.44 9.06 -11.05
C ASP A 252 -15.65 8.81 -11.96
N ASP A 253 -15.52 7.88 -12.90
CA ASP A 253 -16.62 7.31 -13.70
C ASP A 253 -17.17 6.10 -12.91
N VAL A 254 -18.36 6.23 -12.38
CA VAL A 254 -18.92 5.33 -11.38
C VAL A 254 -20.16 4.61 -11.93
N ASP A 255 -20.10 3.29 -11.98
CA ASP A 255 -21.22 2.47 -12.45
C ASP A 255 -22.42 2.61 -11.49
N SER A 256 -23.60 3.00 -12.03
CA SER A 256 -24.87 3.08 -11.28
C SER A 256 -24.91 4.12 -10.14
N SER A 257 -24.03 5.11 -10.17
CA SER A 257 -23.98 6.24 -9.25
C SER A 257 -23.54 7.51 -9.99
N PRO A 258 -23.74 8.72 -9.42
CA PRO A 258 -23.21 9.92 -10.04
C PRO A 258 -21.70 9.89 -10.23
N ASP A 259 -21.25 10.27 -11.43
CA ASP A 259 -19.84 10.53 -11.67
C ASP A 259 -19.37 11.70 -10.83
N MET A 260 -18.09 11.72 -10.49
CA MET A 260 -17.51 12.73 -9.63
C MET A 260 -16.27 13.36 -10.24
N LEU A 261 -16.14 14.66 -10.04
CA LEU A 261 -14.90 15.41 -10.28
C LEU A 261 -14.39 15.89 -8.92
N PHE A 262 -13.10 15.73 -8.65
CA PHE A 262 -12.51 16.29 -7.45
C PHE A 262 -11.24 17.08 -7.72
N GLU A 263 -11.06 18.15 -6.96
CA GLU A 263 -9.87 18.98 -6.97
C GLU A 263 -9.23 18.96 -5.57
N GLN A 264 -7.90 18.87 -5.51
CA GLN A 264 -7.16 18.83 -4.27
C GLN A 264 -6.11 19.93 -4.23
N TYR A 265 -6.06 20.65 -3.12
CA TYR A 265 -5.04 21.65 -2.83
C TYR A 265 -4.39 21.31 -1.50
N GLN A 266 -3.11 20.98 -1.53
CA GLN A 266 -2.40 20.44 -0.38
C GLN A 266 -1.08 21.17 -0.12
N ALA A 267 -0.65 21.16 1.13
CA ALA A 267 0.71 21.49 1.55
C ALA A 267 1.32 20.29 2.27
N ARG A 268 2.61 20.07 2.10
CA ARG A 268 3.37 18.97 2.71
C ARG A 268 4.65 19.51 3.35
N ALA A 269 4.97 19.02 4.53
CA ALA A 269 6.23 19.28 5.22
C ALA A 269 6.92 17.96 5.55
N ARG A 270 8.22 17.87 5.28
CA ARG A 270 9.07 16.72 5.63
C ARG A 270 10.22 17.22 6.50
N TRP A 271 10.43 16.56 7.62
CA TRP A 271 11.48 16.89 8.55
C TRP A 271 12.20 15.65 9.06
N ARG A 272 13.49 15.54 8.72
CA ARG A 272 14.41 14.57 9.31
C ARG A 272 15.02 15.21 10.55
N ALA A 273 14.35 15.08 11.70
CA ALA A 273 14.79 15.69 12.95
C ALA A 273 16.17 15.19 13.37
N THR A 274 16.38 13.88 13.25
CA THR A 274 17.69 13.23 13.42
C THR A 274 17.87 12.15 12.34
N ASP A 275 18.99 11.44 12.35
CA ASP A 275 19.19 10.29 11.46
C ASP A 275 18.34 9.08 11.86
N LYS A 276 17.65 9.15 13.00
CA LYS A 276 16.82 8.09 13.58
C LYS A 276 15.33 8.38 13.55
N ILE A 277 14.92 9.62 13.33
CA ILE A 277 13.50 10.00 13.34
C ILE A 277 13.19 10.98 12.22
N SER A 278 12.16 10.68 11.47
CA SER A 278 11.60 11.53 10.42
C SER A 278 10.11 11.72 10.59
N PHE A 279 9.65 12.87 10.16
CA PHE A 279 8.24 13.27 10.16
C PHE A 279 7.85 13.68 8.75
N GLN A 280 6.68 13.26 8.32
CA GLN A 280 6.00 13.81 7.17
C GLN A 280 4.60 14.21 7.58
N LEU A 281 4.20 15.42 7.22
CA LEU A 281 2.84 15.91 7.42
C LEU A 281 2.35 16.48 6.10
N HIS A 282 1.09 16.23 5.78
CA HIS A 282 0.41 16.88 4.68
C HIS A 282 -0.99 17.28 5.10
N GLY A 283 -1.55 18.27 4.43
CA GLY A 283 -2.91 18.69 4.67
C GLY A 283 -3.38 19.66 3.63
N GLY A 284 -4.70 19.68 3.43
CA GLY A 284 -5.31 20.52 2.43
C GLY A 284 -6.83 20.37 2.41
N LEU A 285 -7.39 20.72 1.27
CA LEU A 285 -8.81 20.63 0.98
C LEU A 285 -9.03 19.81 -0.28
N GLU A 286 -10.07 19.02 -0.28
CA GLU A 286 -10.64 18.38 -1.47
C GLU A 286 -12.03 18.97 -1.72
N ASP A 287 -12.27 19.45 -2.94
CA ASP A 287 -13.59 19.83 -3.43
C ASP A 287 -14.06 18.74 -4.39
N ARG A 288 -15.11 18.01 -4.00
CA ARG A 288 -15.69 16.90 -4.75
C ARG A 288 -17.08 17.25 -5.25
N GLN A 289 -17.24 17.31 -6.56
CA GLN A 289 -18.45 17.69 -7.26
C GLN A 289 -19.14 16.43 -7.81
N PHE A 290 -20.43 16.27 -7.53
CA PHE A 290 -21.26 15.22 -8.10
C PHE A 290 -21.88 15.74 -9.40
N LEU A 291 -21.52 15.13 -10.54
CA LEU A 291 -21.89 15.61 -11.86
C LEU A 291 -23.36 15.36 -12.21
N SER A 292 -24.05 14.55 -11.44
CA SER A 292 -25.49 14.25 -11.57
C SER A 292 -26.11 13.93 -10.20
N GLY A 293 -27.37 13.52 -10.15
CA GLY A 293 -28.02 13.03 -8.92
C GLY A 293 -28.48 14.11 -7.94
N GLY A 294 -28.06 15.37 -8.09
CA GLY A 294 -28.56 16.51 -7.29
C GLY A 294 -28.07 16.52 -5.83
N ALA A 295 -27.01 15.79 -5.48
CA ALA A 295 -26.32 15.96 -4.21
C ALA A 295 -25.56 17.28 -4.19
N SER A 296 -25.34 17.82 -2.99
CA SER A 296 -24.47 18.99 -2.81
C SER A 296 -23.01 18.59 -2.88
N ASP A 297 -22.19 19.49 -3.46
CA ASP A 297 -20.75 19.32 -3.48
C ASP A 297 -20.18 19.16 -2.07
N LEU A 298 -19.10 18.38 -1.94
CA LEU A 298 -18.43 18.10 -0.69
C LEU A 298 -17.08 18.80 -0.65
N ILE A 299 -16.92 19.73 0.30
CA ILE A 299 -15.60 20.32 0.59
C ILE A 299 -15.08 19.67 1.87
N ASN A 300 -14.07 18.82 1.74
CA ASN A 300 -13.53 18.05 2.83
C ASN A 300 -12.07 18.42 3.12
N PRO A 301 -11.71 18.63 4.42
CA PRO A 301 -10.31 18.66 4.79
C PRO A 301 -9.71 17.27 4.63
N ILE A 302 -8.62 17.18 3.90
CA ILE A 302 -7.78 15.99 3.75
C ILE A 302 -6.45 16.27 4.44
N TRP A 303 -5.97 15.34 5.22
CA TRP A 303 -4.72 15.50 5.95
C TRP A 303 -4.18 14.16 6.41
N GLY A 304 -2.86 14.13 6.60
CA GLY A 304 -2.20 12.95 7.11
C GLY A 304 -0.83 13.27 7.67
N GLY A 305 -0.27 12.27 8.34
CA GLY A 305 1.05 12.36 8.92
C GLY A 305 1.67 11.00 9.10
N GLU A 306 2.97 10.96 8.96
CA GLU A 306 3.77 9.77 9.18
C GLU A 306 4.96 10.12 10.09
N ILE A 307 5.22 9.22 11.03
CA ILE A 307 6.40 9.27 11.89
C ILE A 307 7.15 7.97 11.70
N GLN A 308 8.42 8.04 11.32
CA GLN A 308 9.31 6.89 11.31
C GLN A 308 10.39 7.09 12.37
N TYR A 309 10.57 6.09 13.22
CA TYR A 309 11.55 6.13 14.30
C TYR A 309 12.34 4.82 14.38
N GLN A 310 13.65 4.93 14.22
CA GLN A 310 14.60 3.82 14.31
C GLN A 310 15.61 4.07 15.43
N PRO A 311 15.23 3.84 16.70
CA PRO A 311 16.14 4.06 17.85
C PRO A 311 17.40 3.22 17.77
N PHE A 312 17.28 1.99 17.27
CA PHE A 312 18.34 1.01 17.10
C PHE A 312 18.25 0.36 15.73
N GLU A 313 19.34 -0.22 15.23
CA GLU A 313 19.37 -0.96 13.96
C GLU A 313 18.40 -2.15 13.89
N VAL A 314 17.98 -2.64 15.05
CA VAL A 314 17.10 -3.82 15.22
C VAL A 314 15.66 -3.46 15.52
N THR A 315 15.34 -2.18 15.65
CA THR A 315 14.03 -1.68 16.06
C THR A 315 13.56 -0.59 15.10
N GLN A 316 12.41 -0.76 14.49
CA GLN A 316 11.76 0.24 13.65
C GLN A 316 10.31 0.41 14.12
N LEU A 317 9.90 1.64 14.30
CA LEU A 317 8.54 2.05 14.62
C LEU A 317 8.04 3.00 13.54
N SER A 318 6.83 2.76 13.03
CA SER A 318 6.10 3.71 12.19
C SER A 318 4.73 4.00 12.78
N LEU A 319 4.30 5.25 12.66
CA LEU A 319 2.95 5.70 13.01
C LEU A 319 2.39 6.46 11.82
N ASN A 320 1.17 6.13 11.43
CA ASN A 320 0.47 6.77 10.33
C ASN A 320 -0.88 7.28 10.79
N LEU A 321 -1.26 8.42 10.27
CA LEU A 321 -2.55 9.05 10.51
C LEU A 321 -3.02 9.66 9.20
N GLU A 322 -4.27 9.36 8.77
CA GLU A 322 -4.75 9.81 7.46
C GLU A 322 -6.26 10.07 7.47
N ARG A 323 -6.68 11.15 6.83
CA ARG A 323 -8.07 11.46 6.52
C ARG A 323 -8.26 11.66 5.04
N ILE A 324 -9.13 10.85 4.43
CA ILE A 324 -9.39 10.80 2.98
C ILE A 324 -10.88 10.61 2.70
N VAL A 325 -11.25 10.85 1.43
CA VAL A 325 -12.59 10.58 0.90
C VAL A 325 -12.46 9.61 -0.27
N ASN A 326 -13.23 8.53 -0.26
CA ASN A 326 -13.17 7.46 -1.24
C ASN A 326 -14.55 7.14 -1.83
N VAL A 327 -14.57 6.53 -3.02
CA VAL A 327 -15.78 5.89 -3.57
C VAL A 327 -16.13 4.68 -2.70
N SER A 328 -17.41 4.54 -2.33
CA SER A 328 -17.91 3.40 -1.56
C SER A 328 -18.14 2.18 -2.45
N TYR A 329 -18.04 0.97 -1.89
CA TYR A 329 -18.54 -0.25 -2.54
C TYR A 329 -20.06 -0.25 -2.70
N LEU A 330 -20.75 0.52 -1.88
CA LEU A 330 -22.21 0.64 -1.88
C LEU A 330 -22.66 1.75 -2.84
N GLN A 331 -23.75 1.51 -3.56
CA GLN A 331 -24.27 2.47 -4.55
C GLN A 331 -24.69 3.79 -3.91
N ASN A 332 -24.47 4.88 -4.65
CA ASN A 332 -24.84 6.24 -4.29
C ASN A 332 -24.25 6.74 -2.97
N GLN A 333 -23.00 6.30 -2.67
CA GLN A 333 -22.30 6.68 -1.45
C GLN A 333 -20.82 6.96 -1.71
N VAL A 334 -20.25 7.81 -0.86
CA VAL A 334 -18.82 8.02 -0.68
C VAL A 334 -18.46 7.79 0.78
N ASN A 335 -17.21 7.44 1.04
CA ASN A 335 -16.69 7.17 2.37
C ASN A 335 -15.76 8.30 2.82
N GLU A 336 -16.08 8.93 3.95
CA GLU A 336 -15.12 9.78 4.67
C GLU A 336 -14.41 8.93 5.71
N GLY A 337 -13.13 8.65 5.49
CA GLY A 337 -12.31 7.83 6.36
C GLY A 337 -11.34 8.65 7.19
N LEU A 338 -11.15 8.28 8.45
CA LEU A 338 -10.06 8.69 9.31
C LEU A 338 -9.41 7.45 9.89
N SER A 339 -8.14 7.25 9.62
CA SER A 339 -7.38 6.09 10.08
C SER A 339 -6.16 6.49 10.88
N PHE A 340 -5.83 5.68 11.89
CA PHE A 340 -4.59 5.73 12.64
C PHE A 340 -4.01 4.33 12.70
N SER A 341 -2.71 4.16 12.38
CA SER A 341 -2.04 2.88 12.50
C SER A 341 -0.63 3.04 13.06
N GLY A 342 -0.14 1.96 13.65
CA GLY A 342 1.22 1.88 14.15
C GLY A 342 1.81 0.50 13.91
N ASP A 343 3.10 0.47 13.51
CA ASP A 343 3.85 -0.75 13.24
C ASP A 343 5.15 -0.73 14.02
N LEU A 344 5.48 -1.85 14.63
CA LEU A 344 6.75 -2.10 15.30
C LEU A 344 7.40 -3.36 14.71
N ASN A 345 8.59 -3.19 14.14
CA ASN A 345 9.45 -4.28 13.71
C ASN A 345 10.63 -4.38 14.67
N GLN A 346 10.79 -5.54 15.31
CA GLN A 346 11.84 -5.77 16.30
C GLN A 346 12.56 -7.09 16.04
N ARG A 347 13.88 -7.04 15.85
CA ARG A 347 14.70 -8.26 15.85
C ARG A 347 15.08 -8.63 17.28
N LEU A 348 14.67 -9.83 17.70
CA LEU A 348 14.92 -10.42 19.02
C LEU A 348 16.01 -11.48 18.92
N LEU A 349 16.91 -11.53 19.91
CA LEU A 349 17.95 -12.57 20.05
C LEU A 349 18.74 -12.83 18.75
N GLY A 350 18.80 -11.86 17.84
CA GLY A 350 19.52 -11.93 16.57
C GLY A 350 18.91 -12.83 15.49
N LYS A 351 17.89 -13.64 15.80
CA LYS A 351 17.30 -14.65 14.89
C LYS A 351 15.78 -14.58 14.78
N LEU A 352 15.10 -14.10 15.80
CA LEU A 352 13.65 -13.94 15.82
C LEU A 352 13.29 -12.52 15.39
N PHE A 353 12.21 -12.39 14.64
CA PHE A 353 11.65 -11.12 14.23
C PHE A 353 10.22 -11.04 14.75
N LEU A 354 9.96 -10.01 15.53
CA LEU A 354 8.63 -9.69 16.06
C LEU A 354 8.10 -8.51 15.28
N ASP A 355 6.97 -8.70 14.62
CA ASP A 355 6.21 -7.67 13.94
C ASP A 355 4.90 -7.47 14.71
N LEU A 356 4.66 -6.25 15.16
CA LEU A 356 3.40 -5.84 15.77
C LEU A 356 2.80 -4.74 14.91
N SER A 357 1.52 -4.86 14.59
CA SER A 357 0.77 -3.79 13.95
C SER A 357 -0.60 -3.63 14.59
N GLY A 358 -1.10 -2.41 14.63
CA GLY A 358 -2.42 -2.14 15.15
C GLY A 358 -2.95 -0.83 14.64
N GLY A 359 -4.27 -0.69 14.58
CA GLY A 359 -4.89 0.53 14.10
C GLY A 359 -6.33 0.67 14.48
N TYR A 360 -6.80 1.87 14.21
CA TYR A 360 -8.19 2.30 14.33
C TYR A 360 -8.58 3.04 13.07
N GLN A 361 -9.78 2.78 12.59
CA GLN A 361 -10.37 3.51 11.49
C GLN A 361 -11.83 3.81 11.80
N THR A 362 -12.24 5.05 11.59
CA THR A 362 -13.66 5.41 11.53
C THR A 362 -14.02 5.77 10.09
N THR A 363 -15.14 5.24 9.63
CA THR A 363 -15.68 5.47 8.28
C THR A 363 -17.09 5.98 8.39
N LYS A 364 -17.35 7.14 7.81
CA LYS A 364 -18.69 7.72 7.70
C LYS A 364 -19.15 7.64 6.24
N TYR A 365 -20.33 7.09 6.03
CA TYR A 365 -20.93 6.98 4.70
C TYR A 365 -21.79 8.20 4.41
N VAL A 366 -21.57 8.82 3.26
CA VAL A 366 -22.26 10.04 2.82
C VAL A 366 -22.95 9.77 1.49
N ALA A 367 -24.19 10.22 1.34
CA ALA A 367 -24.93 10.07 0.08
C ALA A 367 -24.28 10.91 -1.03
N SER A 368 -24.10 10.31 -2.20
CA SER A 368 -23.67 10.96 -3.45
C SER A 368 -24.86 11.33 -4.37
N GLU A 369 -26.10 11.01 -3.93
CA GLU A 369 -27.32 11.35 -4.66
C GLU A 369 -28.28 12.14 -3.77
N GLY A 370 -28.90 13.18 -4.32
CA GLY A 370 -29.83 14.06 -3.60
C GLY A 370 -31.10 13.33 -3.15
N GLY A 371 -31.55 13.64 -1.95
CA GLY A 371 -32.74 13.02 -1.38
C GLY A 371 -32.50 11.65 -0.70
N LEU A 372 -31.34 11.07 -0.84
CA LEU A 372 -30.94 9.89 -0.08
C LEU A 372 -30.40 10.29 1.30
N SER A 373 -30.74 9.50 2.30
CA SER A 373 -30.17 9.61 3.65
C SER A 373 -29.41 8.34 3.97
N VAL A 374 -28.11 8.47 4.10
CA VAL A 374 -27.23 7.39 4.56
C VAL A 374 -26.91 7.64 6.03
N ASN A 375 -27.20 6.65 6.86
CA ASN A 375 -26.93 6.73 8.30
C ASN A 375 -26.13 5.49 8.74
N ARG A 376 -24.92 5.38 8.20
CA ARG A 376 -23.94 4.36 8.61
C ARG A 376 -22.64 5.02 8.97
N SER A 377 -22.09 4.57 10.07
CA SER A 377 -20.74 4.87 10.51
C SER A 377 -20.17 3.61 11.15
N ASP A 378 -18.95 3.28 10.77
CA ASP A 378 -18.23 2.10 11.25
C ASP A 378 -16.96 2.54 11.98
N ASP A 379 -16.71 1.92 13.13
CA ASP A 379 -15.49 2.07 13.92
C ASP A 379 -14.76 0.73 13.96
N TYR A 380 -13.68 0.64 13.20
CA TYR A 380 -12.92 -0.57 13.01
C TYR A 380 -11.60 -0.52 13.78
N TYR A 381 -11.29 -1.58 14.53
CA TYR A 381 -10.04 -1.77 15.27
C TYR A 381 -9.37 -3.06 14.84
N TYR A 382 -8.04 -3.07 14.79
CA TYR A 382 -7.30 -4.29 14.59
C TYR A 382 -5.98 -4.29 15.36
N PHE A 383 -5.52 -5.49 15.68
CA PHE A 383 -4.19 -5.73 16.21
C PHE A 383 -3.64 -7.04 15.68
N ASN A 384 -2.43 -7.01 15.15
CA ASN A 384 -1.73 -8.16 14.60
C ASN A 384 -0.40 -8.33 15.34
N THR A 385 -0.04 -9.56 15.63
CA THR A 385 1.29 -9.93 16.10
C THR A 385 1.79 -11.10 15.28
N ARG A 386 3.05 -11.01 14.83
CA ARG A 386 3.71 -12.03 14.04
C ARG A 386 5.11 -12.25 14.61
N LEU A 387 5.44 -13.50 14.92
CA LEU A 387 6.78 -13.92 15.33
C LEU A 387 7.36 -14.83 14.26
N SER A 388 8.47 -14.45 13.67
CA SER A 388 9.09 -15.19 12.58
C SER A 388 10.56 -15.48 12.83
N THR A 389 11.07 -16.50 12.14
CA THR A 389 12.48 -16.85 12.12
C THR A 389 12.88 -17.39 10.75
N LYS A 390 14.16 -17.24 10.41
CA LYS A 390 14.73 -17.80 9.18
C LYS A 390 15.25 -19.21 9.42
N PHE A 391 14.98 -20.10 8.49
CA PHE A 391 15.54 -21.45 8.47
C PHE A 391 16.12 -21.74 7.07
N LEU A 392 17.09 -22.66 7.00
CA LEU A 392 17.75 -23.08 5.73
C LEU A 392 18.22 -21.90 4.85
N LYS A 393 18.65 -20.79 5.45
CA LYS A 393 19.13 -19.56 4.79
C LYS A 393 18.08 -18.81 3.94
N ARG A 394 17.03 -19.47 3.44
CA ARG A 394 16.03 -18.93 2.49
C ARG A 394 14.60 -19.12 2.94
N GLY A 395 14.37 -20.05 3.85
CA GLY A 395 13.05 -20.28 4.41
C GLY A 395 12.75 -19.32 5.53
N THR A 396 11.50 -18.96 5.68
CA THR A 396 10.94 -18.25 6.81
C THR A 396 9.78 -19.06 7.37
N VAL A 397 9.73 -19.22 8.68
CA VAL A 397 8.55 -19.74 9.37
C VAL A 397 8.06 -18.67 10.33
N ALA A 398 6.76 -18.49 10.40
CA ALA A 398 6.12 -17.55 11.30
C ALA A 398 4.90 -18.16 11.96
N ILE A 399 4.59 -17.66 13.15
CA ILE A 399 3.29 -17.80 13.80
C ILE A 399 2.69 -16.40 13.95
N PHE A 400 1.38 -16.30 13.83
CA PHE A 400 0.71 -15.02 13.96
C PHE A 400 -0.62 -15.15 14.68
N TYR A 401 -1.02 -14.04 15.29
CA TYR A 401 -2.34 -13.85 15.88
C TYR A 401 -2.87 -12.50 15.47
N GLN A 402 -4.14 -12.45 15.12
CA GLN A 402 -4.84 -11.25 14.70
C GLN A 402 -6.18 -11.18 15.41
N ILE A 403 -6.52 -9.99 15.87
CA ILE A 403 -7.86 -9.63 16.32
C ILE A 403 -8.33 -8.43 15.53
N SER A 404 -9.61 -8.45 15.14
CA SER A 404 -10.28 -7.29 14.53
C SER A 404 -11.71 -7.19 15.05
N GLU A 405 -12.18 -5.96 15.18
CA GLU A 405 -13.52 -5.64 15.62
C GLU A 405 -14.06 -4.48 14.81
N ASP A 406 -15.27 -4.61 14.30
CA ASP A 406 -16.01 -3.53 13.69
C ASP A 406 -17.28 -3.25 14.48
N SER A 407 -17.46 -1.99 14.86
CA SER A 407 -18.64 -1.49 15.55
C SER A 407 -19.38 -0.55 14.62
N SER A 408 -20.43 -1.06 13.98
CA SER A 408 -21.24 -0.30 13.02
C SER A 408 -22.53 0.20 13.66
N THR A 409 -22.99 1.39 13.25
CA THR A 409 -24.34 1.88 13.56
C THR A 409 -25.44 0.99 12.96
N GLN A 410 -25.09 0.18 11.95
CA GLN A 410 -25.92 -0.89 11.40
C GLN A 410 -25.40 -2.23 11.91
N SER A 411 -26.06 -2.80 12.92
CA SER A 411 -25.59 -3.98 13.65
C SER A 411 -25.26 -5.21 12.80
N ALA A 412 -25.81 -5.32 11.60
CA ALA A 412 -25.50 -6.40 10.67
C ALA A 412 -24.02 -6.38 10.18
N TYR A 413 -23.36 -5.24 10.23
CA TYR A 413 -21.96 -5.10 9.83
C TYR A 413 -20.99 -5.19 11.02
N SER A 414 -21.49 -5.19 12.24
CA SER A 414 -20.65 -5.33 13.44
C SER A 414 -20.18 -6.77 13.61
N PHE A 415 -18.90 -6.95 13.91
CA PHE A 415 -18.29 -8.25 14.16
C PHE A 415 -17.06 -8.14 15.06
N THR A 416 -16.69 -9.27 15.66
CA THR A 416 -15.38 -9.45 16.30
C THR A 416 -14.78 -10.74 15.77
N SER A 417 -13.54 -10.67 15.27
CA SER A 417 -12.83 -11.81 14.69
C SER A 417 -11.50 -12.05 15.38
N HIS A 418 -11.22 -13.30 15.67
CA HIS A 418 -9.94 -13.77 16.18
C HIS A 418 -9.35 -14.77 15.21
N GLN A 419 -8.10 -14.58 14.84
CA GLN A 419 -7.43 -15.46 13.89
C GLN A 419 -6.05 -15.85 14.43
N VAL A 420 -5.72 -17.13 14.32
CA VAL A 420 -4.41 -17.66 14.69
C VAL A 420 -3.90 -18.58 13.60
N GLY A 421 -2.63 -18.48 13.27
CA GLY A 421 -2.09 -19.29 12.18
C GLY A 421 -0.58 -19.34 12.15
N PHE A 422 -0.09 -20.02 11.14
CA PHE A 422 1.32 -20.09 10.80
C PHE A 422 1.55 -19.92 9.29
N GLU A 423 2.75 -19.51 8.98
CA GLU A 423 3.24 -19.31 7.62
C GLU A 423 4.57 -20.04 7.42
N ILE A 424 4.80 -20.53 6.22
CA ILE A 424 6.08 -21.08 5.76
C ILE A 424 6.34 -20.51 4.37
N GLY A 425 7.34 -19.64 4.27
CA GLY A 425 7.76 -19.03 3.02
C GLY A 425 9.16 -19.45 2.63
N PHE A 426 9.43 -19.38 1.33
CA PHE A 426 10.74 -19.62 0.77
C PHE A 426 11.04 -18.55 -0.29
N ALA A 427 12.18 -17.87 -0.19
CA ALA A 427 12.60 -16.85 -1.15
C ALA A 427 13.97 -17.19 -1.75
N TYR A 428 14.04 -17.12 -3.09
CA TYR A 428 15.24 -17.44 -3.85
C TYR A 428 16.11 -16.22 -4.12
#